data_48bcb583326a6ae2cdc309bc52b3ad73
#
_entry.id   48bcb583326a6ae2cdc309bc52b3ad73
#
_cell.length_a   1.000
_cell.length_b   1.000
_cell.length_c   1.000
_cell.angle_alpha   90.00
_cell.angle_beta   90.00
_cell.angle_gamma   90.00
#
_symmetry.space_group_name_H-M   'P 1'
#
loop_
_entity.id
_entity.type
_entity.pdbx_description
1 polymer ?
#
loop_
_entity_poly.entity_id
_entity_poly.type
_entity_poly.pdbx_seq_one_letter_code
_entity_poly.pdbx_strand_id
1 'polypeptide(L)'
;RFLLQLAFSFQGRIAMTTTNAVKNSTIVERHAGVYRNILQAIGHTPLVRLNQVVFGSTTANIFAKVEFFNPAGSIKDRIGLSIIENAEAEGRLKPGGTIVEATSGNTGAGLALAAAVKGYRCVFVMPDKMSDEKVRFLRAFGARVVITPTAVAPEDPRSYYSVAARIVRETPNSILANQYHNPANPSAHYRFTGPEIWEQTSG
;
A
#
# COMPACT_ATOMS: atom_id res chain seq x y z
N ARG A 1 -0.50 -21.74 -27.15
CA ARG A 1 0.82 -22.43 -26.97
C ARG A 1 1.85 -21.33 -26.73
N PHE A 2 2.15 -21.07 -25.47
CA PHE A 2 3.30 -20.22 -25.08
C PHE A 2 4.40 -21.17 -24.60
N LEU A 3 5.54 -21.12 -25.28
CA LEU A 3 6.76 -21.83 -24.91
C LEU A 3 7.45 -21.07 -23.76
N LEU A 4 7.57 -21.73 -22.61
CA LEU A 4 8.48 -21.34 -21.56
C LEU A 4 9.89 -21.80 -21.97
N GLN A 5 10.79 -20.86 -22.22
CA GLN A 5 12.21 -21.17 -22.44
C GLN A 5 12.95 -20.96 -21.13
N LEU A 6 13.31 -22.04 -20.46
CA LEU A 6 14.22 -22.07 -19.31
C LEU A 6 15.67 -22.06 -19.82
N ALA A 7 16.39 -21.00 -19.53
CA ALA A 7 17.83 -20.96 -19.72
C ALA A 7 18.53 -21.04 -18.35
N PHE A 8 19.27 -22.13 -18.10
CA PHE A 8 20.22 -22.23 -17.01
C PHE A 8 21.61 -21.76 -17.48
N SER A 9 22.21 -20.82 -16.77
CA SER A 9 23.65 -20.56 -16.86
C SER A 9 24.22 -20.39 -15.45
N PHE A 10 25.24 -21.16 -15.19
CA PHE A 10 25.95 -21.25 -13.92
C PHE A 10 27.30 -20.52 -14.03
N GLN A 11 27.73 -19.91 -12.94
CA GLN A 11 29.06 -19.39 -12.57
C GLN A 11 29.26 -17.87 -12.56
N GLY A 12 29.59 -17.40 -11.33
CA GLY A 12 30.17 -16.09 -11.05
C GLY A 12 30.22 -15.80 -9.54
N ARG A 13 31.37 -16.10 -8.90
CA ARG A 13 31.66 -15.71 -7.50
C ARG A 13 31.64 -14.19 -7.37
N ILE A 14 30.89 -13.66 -6.41
CA ILE A 14 30.99 -12.26 -5.98
C ILE A 14 31.52 -12.25 -4.54
N ALA A 15 32.64 -11.55 -4.35
CA ALA A 15 33.25 -11.30 -3.07
C ALA A 15 32.40 -10.38 -2.21
N MET A 16 32.15 -10.77 -0.96
CA MET A 16 31.50 -9.93 0.04
C MET A 16 32.52 -8.94 0.60
N THR A 17 32.25 -7.65 0.47
CA THR A 17 32.87 -6.61 1.30
C THR A 17 31.82 -6.15 2.31
N THR A 18 32.06 -6.44 3.58
CA THR A 18 31.25 -6.02 4.71
C THR A 18 31.56 -4.57 5.08
N THR A 19 30.58 -3.69 4.97
CA THR A 19 30.54 -2.45 5.75
C THR A 19 29.22 -2.37 6.52
N ASN A 20 29.34 -2.44 7.85
CA ASN A 20 28.25 -2.24 8.80
C ASN A 20 27.81 -0.75 8.76
N ALA A 21 26.60 -0.49 8.28
CA ALA A 21 25.86 0.72 8.58
C ALA A 21 24.35 0.48 8.48
N VAL A 22 23.68 0.65 9.60
CA VAL A 22 22.22 0.86 9.78
C VAL A 22 21.31 -0.11 9.03
N LYS A 23 21.15 -1.30 9.60
CA LYS A 23 20.05 -2.23 9.27
C LYS A 23 18.79 -1.73 9.98
N ASN A 24 17.91 -1.02 9.27
CA ASN A 24 16.46 -0.98 9.48
C ASN A 24 15.78 -0.02 8.47
N SER A 25 16.03 -0.23 7.18
CA SER A 25 15.11 0.20 6.15
C SER A 25 14.90 -1.01 5.24
N THR A 26 13.70 -1.54 5.22
CA THR A 26 13.29 -2.53 4.23
C THR A 26 13.16 -1.82 2.88
N ILE A 27 14.30 -1.33 2.36
CA ILE A 27 14.39 -0.98 0.94
C ILE A 27 14.29 -2.32 0.24
N VAL A 28 13.17 -2.54 -0.39
CA VAL A 28 12.95 -3.73 -1.22
C VAL A 28 13.90 -3.61 -2.40
N GLU A 29 15.09 -4.20 -2.29
CA GLU A 29 15.95 -4.41 -3.44
C GLU A 29 15.19 -5.31 -4.42
N ARG A 30 14.90 -4.80 -5.59
CA ARG A 30 14.36 -5.60 -6.68
C ARG A 30 15.44 -6.57 -7.14
N HIS A 31 15.34 -7.80 -6.70
CA HIS A 31 16.09 -8.88 -7.31
C HIS A 31 15.42 -9.21 -8.67
N ALA A 32 16.20 -9.18 -9.73
CA ALA A 32 15.76 -9.69 -11.03
C ALA A 32 15.42 -11.18 -10.87
N GLY A 33 14.14 -11.52 -10.75
CA GLY A 33 13.67 -12.90 -10.79
C GLY A 33 12.57 -13.26 -9.80
N VAL A 34 12.88 -13.56 -8.56
CA VAL A 34 11.91 -14.14 -7.62
C VAL A 34 11.71 -13.25 -6.40
N TYR A 35 10.49 -12.77 -6.20
CA TYR A 35 10.08 -12.04 -4.99
C TYR A 35 9.76 -13.01 -3.85
N ARG A 36 10.15 -12.68 -2.62
CA ARG A 36 9.83 -13.47 -1.41
C ARG A 36 8.34 -13.41 -1.07
N ASN A 37 7.69 -12.30 -1.36
CA ASN A 37 6.26 -12.10 -1.21
C ASN A 37 5.78 -10.95 -2.11
N ILE A 38 4.47 -10.80 -2.20
CA ILE A 38 3.82 -9.82 -3.09
C ILE A 38 4.11 -8.35 -2.72
N LEU A 39 4.49 -8.05 -1.46
CA LEU A 39 4.79 -6.67 -1.05
C LEU A 39 6.03 -6.13 -1.76
N GLN A 40 6.95 -7.00 -2.18
CA GLN A 40 8.12 -6.63 -2.96
C GLN A 40 7.77 -6.16 -4.39
N ALA A 41 6.56 -6.43 -4.86
CA ALA A 41 6.07 -5.94 -6.15
C ALA A 41 5.40 -4.55 -6.06
N ILE A 42 5.27 -3.98 -4.87
CA ILE A 42 4.73 -2.62 -4.69
C ILE A 42 5.75 -1.60 -5.17
N GLY A 43 5.28 -0.62 -5.94
CA GLY A 43 6.12 0.44 -6.49
C GLY A 43 6.79 0.11 -7.81
N HIS A 44 7.75 0.94 -8.20
CA HIS A 44 8.44 0.90 -9.50
C HIS A 44 7.48 0.74 -10.70
N THR A 45 6.34 1.36 -10.57
CA THR A 45 5.30 1.33 -11.58
C THR A 45 5.77 2.01 -12.87
N PRO A 46 5.27 1.60 -14.03
CA PRO A 46 5.67 2.23 -15.29
C PRO A 46 5.32 3.72 -15.34
N LEU A 47 6.16 4.49 -16.01
CA LEU A 47 5.87 5.84 -16.45
C LEU A 47 5.63 5.80 -17.96
N VAL A 48 4.40 6.08 -18.39
CA VAL A 48 3.95 5.94 -19.77
C VAL A 48 3.70 7.30 -20.41
N ARG A 49 4.36 7.59 -21.53
CA ARG A 49 4.10 8.83 -22.29
C ARG A 49 2.72 8.76 -22.93
N LEU A 50 1.95 9.82 -22.75
CA LEU A 50 0.64 9.99 -23.40
C LEU A 50 0.86 10.68 -24.75
N ASN A 51 0.42 10.04 -25.83
CA ASN A 51 0.61 10.53 -27.18
C ASN A 51 -0.71 11.06 -27.77
N GLN A 52 -1.65 10.16 -28.10
CA GLN A 52 -2.87 10.50 -28.82
C GLN A 52 -3.85 11.36 -28.02
N VAL A 53 -3.96 11.07 -26.72
CA VAL A 53 -4.90 11.80 -25.82
C VAL A 53 -4.57 13.29 -25.70
N VAL A 54 -3.29 13.64 -25.86
CA VAL A 54 -2.81 15.03 -25.74
C VAL A 54 -2.39 15.63 -27.08
N PHE A 55 -2.60 14.90 -28.17
CA PHE A 55 -2.19 15.33 -29.51
C PHE A 55 -2.81 16.67 -29.90
N GLY A 56 -1.98 17.64 -30.27
CA GLY A 56 -2.42 18.99 -30.65
C GLY A 56 -2.85 19.90 -29.47
N SER A 57 -2.92 19.38 -28.24
CA SER A 57 -3.34 20.16 -27.06
C SER A 57 -2.19 20.88 -26.37
N THR A 58 -0.97 20.37 -26.52
CA THR A 58 0.22 20.92 -25.85
C THR A 58 1.50 20.52 -26.57
N THR A 59 2.56 21.31 -26.39
CA THR A 59 3.92 21.00 -26.81
C THR A 59 4.72 20.26 -25.71
N ALA A 60 4.16 20.20 -24.50
CA ALA A 60 4.79 19.51 -23.38
C ALA A 60 4.68 17.98 -23.54
N ASN A 61 5.67 17.26 -23.00
CA ASN A 61 5.58 15.82 -22.84
C ASN A 61 4.75 15.50 -21.60
N ILE A 62 3.66 14.76 -21.77
CA ILE A 62 2.78 14.34 -20.68
C ILE A 62 3.01 12.86 -20.40
N PHE A 63 3.20 12.52 -19.13
CA PHE A 63 3.40 11.13 -18.68
C PHE A 63 2.37 10.73 -17.62
N ALA A 64 1.96 9.47 -17.65
CA ALA A 64 1.14 8.86 -16.61
C ALA A 64 1.98 7.88 -15.80
N LYS A 65 2.05 8.08 -14.48
CA LYS A 65 2.58 7.09 -13.54
C LYS A 65 1.52 6.03 -13.29
N VAL A 66 1.73 4.81 -13.79
CA VAL A 66 0.68 3.78 -13.91
C VAL A 66 0.56 2.97 -12.62
N GLU A 67 -0.04 3.57 -11.59
CA GLU A 67 -0.11 3.02 -10.23
C GLU A 67 -1.07 1.83 -10.06
N PHE A 68 -1.91 1.53 -11.03
CA PHE A 68 -2.73 0.31 -11.01
C PHE A 68 -1.93 -0.98 -11.27
N PHE A 69 -0.65 -0.89 -11.60
CA PHE A 69 0.28 -2.03 -11.62
C PHE A 69 0.74 -2.47 -10.23
N ASN A 70 0.43 -1.72 -9.18
CA ASN A 70 0.61 -2.23 -7.83
C ASN A 70 -0.30 -3.44 -7.55
N PRO A 71 0.09 -4.39 -6.68
CA PRO A 71 -0.62 -5.65 -6.47
C PRO A 71 -2.10 -5.53 -6.06
N ALA A 72 -2.48 -4.54 -5.24
CA ALA A 72 -3.88 -4.26 -4.92
C ALA A 72 -4.51 -3.20 -5.86
N GLY A 73 -3.83 -2.83 -6.93
CA GLY A 73 -4.35 -2.05 -8.04
C GLY A 73 -4.30 -0.54 -7.86
N SER A 74 -3.52 0.03 -6.94
CA SER A 74 -3.48 1.47 -6.77
C SER A 74 -2.22 2.00 -6.07
N ILE A 75 -2.05 3.32 -6.11
CA ILE A 75 -1.01 4.04 -5.35
C ILE A 75 -1.13 3.81 -3.83
N LYS A 76 -2.29 3.37 -3.33
CA LYS A 76 -2.52 3.17 -1.89
C LYS A 76 -1.82 1.93 -1.33
N ASP A 77 -1.35 1.03 -2.17
CA ASP A 77 -0.50 -0.08 -1.77
C ASP A 77 0.78 0.42 -1.10
N ARG A 78 1.38 1.48 -1.67
CA ARG A 78 2.56 2.16 -1.12
C ARG A 78 2.29 2.73 0.27
N ILE A 79 1.15 3.40 0.43
CA ILE A 79 0.73 4.03 1.68
C ILE A 79 0.40 2.96 2.72
N GLY A 80 -0.34 1.92 2.34
CA GLY A 80 -0.73 0.83 3.23
C GLY A 80 0.49 0.14 3.85
N LEU A 81 1.48 -0.21 3.03
CA LEU A 81 2.73 -0.79 3.50
C LEU A 81 3.50 0.18 4.40
N SER A 82 3.68 1.44 3.98
CA SER A 82 4.41 2.45 4.74
C SER A 82 3.80 2.72 6.13
N ILE A 83 2.47 2.79 6.24
CA ILE A 83 1.79 2.99 7.53
C ILE A 83 2.06 1.83 8.48
N ILE A 84 2.00 0.59 8.00
CA ILE A 84 2.23 -0.60 8.81
C ILE A 84 3.69 -0.66 9.26
N GLU A 85 4.65 -0.50 8.36
CA GLU A 85 6.08 -0.56 8.67
C GLU A 85 6.50 0.56 9.63
N ASN A 86 5.95 1.76 9.48
CA ASN A 86 6.21 2.84 10.42
C ASN A 86 5.65 2.53 11.81
N ALA A 87 4.43 1.96 11.91
CA ALA A 87 3.85 1.57 13.18
C ALA A 87 4.61 0.43 13.86
N GLU A 88 5.16 -0.51 13.09
CA GLU A 88 6.07 -1.56 13.58
C GLU A 88 7.37 -0.96 14.14
N ALA A 89 8.00 -0.07 13.36
CA ALA A 89 9.26 0.56 13.75
C ALA A 89 9.14 1.42 15.02
N GLU A 90 8.00 2.07 15.21
CA GLU A 90 7.67 2.84 16.41
C GLU A 90 7.15 1.99 17.58
N GLY A 91 7.01 0.68 17.41
CA GLY A 91 6.49 -0.23 18.44
C GLY A 91 4.99 -0.06 18.76
N ARG A 92 4.27 0.72 17.98
CA ARG A 92 2.82 0.94 18.14
C ARG A 92 1.98 -0.26 17.68
N LEU A 93 2.48 -1.03 16.72
CA LEU A 93 1.84 -2.26 16.21
C LEU A 93 2.77 -3.45 16.47
N LYS A 94 2.30 -4.38 17.29
CA LYS A 94 3.04 -5.61 17.63
C LYS A 94 2.51 -6.78 16.81
N PRO A 95 3.28 -7.88 16.62
CA PRO A 95 2.83 -9.06 15.88
C PRO A 95 1.42 -9.52 16.28
N GLY A 96 0.60 -9.89 15.28
CA GLY A 96 -0.80 -10.30 15.48
C GLY A 96 -1.76 -9.16 15.83
N GLY A 97 -1.31 -7.92 15.81
CA GLY A 97 -2.12 -6.74 16.09
C GLY A 97 -3.23 -6.47 15.08
N THR A 98 -4.00 -5.43 15.31
CA THR A 98 -5.17 -5.07 14.51
C THR A 98 -5.01 -3.67 13.92
N ILE A 99 -5.20 -3.54 12.64
CA ILE A 99 -5.20 -2.28 11.91
C ILE A 99 -6.65 -1.89 11.66
N VAL A 100 -7.02 -0.70 12.11
CA VAL A 100 -8.37 -0.14 11.93
C VAL A 100 -8.28 1.06 11.00
N GLU A 101 -9.20 1.17 10.07
CA GLU A 101 -9.29 2.34 9.20
C GLU A 101 -10.73 2.64 8.81
N ALA A 102 -11.06 3.93 8.79
CA ALA A 102 -12.30 4.45 8.24
C ALA A 102 -12.11 4.66 6.72
N THR A 103 -12.40 3.65 5.93
CA THR A 103 -12.11 3.68 4.48
C THR A 103 -13.12 2.88 3.68
N SER A 104 -13.38 3.34 2.48
CA SER A 104 -14.28 2.69 1.52
C SER A 104 -13.63 2.30 0.21
N GLY A 105 -12.30 2.37 0.13
CA GLY A 105 -11.63 2.22 -1.15
C GLY A 105 -10.22 1.65 -1.09
N ASN A 106 -9.40 2.18 -1.97
CA ASN A 106 -8.06 1.67 -2.26
C ASN A 106 -7.12 1.64 -1.04
N THR A 107 -7.29 2.54 -0.07
CA THR A 107 -6.48 2.49 1.15
C THR A 107 -6.75 1.22 1.96
N GLY A 108 -8.02 0.83 2.08
CA GLY A 108 -8.37 -0.45 2.69
C GLY A 108 -7.74 -1.63 1.96
N ALA A 109 -7.71 -1.60 0.62
CA ALA A 109 -7.06 -2.62 -0.19
C ALA A 109 -5.56 -2.73 0.09
N GLY A 110 -4.84 -1.61 0.06
CA GLY A 110 -3.39 -1.58 0.32
C GLY A 110 -3.05 -2.02 1.76
N LEU A 111 -3.83 -1.58 2.75
CA LEU A 111 -3.68 -2.01 4.14
C LEU A 111 -3.96 -3.52 4.30
N ALA A 112 -5.04 -4.02 3.67
CA ALA A 112 -5.43 -5.43 3.75
C ALA A 112 -4.39 -6.34 3.13
N LEU A 113 -3.84 -5.98 1.95
CA LEU A 113 -2.78 -6.71 1.30
C LEU A 113 -1.54 -6.81 2.21
N ALA A 114 -1.07 -5.69 2.72
CA ALA A 114 0.12 -5.67 3.57
C ALA A 114 -0.11 -6.40 4.89
N ALA A 115 -1.28 -6.24 5.50
CA ALA A 115 -1.67 -6.93 6.72
C ALA A 115 -1.74 -8.45 6.55
N ALA A 116 -2.32 -8.93 5.45
CA ALA A 116 -2.42 -10.36 5.16
C ALA A 116 -1.03 -11.03 5.07
N VAL A 117 -0.07 -10.36 4.40
CA VAL A 117 1.30 -10.89 4.27
C VAL A 117 2.06 -10.83 5.60
N LYS A 118 1.86 -9.77 6.39
CA LYS A 118 2.58 -9.54 7.65
C LYS A 118 1.91 -10.20 8.88
N GLY A 119 0.76 -10.85 8.72
CA GLY A 119 0.05 -11.57 9.79
C GLY A 119 -0.74 -10.64 10.74
N TYR A 120 -1.20 -9.50 10.26
CA TYR A 120 -2.07 -8.57 11.00
C TYR A 120 -3.54 -8.77 10.65
N ARG A 121 -4.42 -8.38 11.58
CA ARG A 121 -5.85 -8.33 11.35
C ARG A 121 -6.25 -6.93 10.86
N CYS A 122 -7.28 -6.86 10.03
CA CYS A 122 -7.86 -5.59 9.59
C CYS A 122 -9.32 -5.47 10.00
N VAL A 123 -9.70 -4.28 10.46
CA VAL A 123 -11.08 -3.87 10.64
C VAL A 123 -11.32 -2.58 9.89
N PHE A 124 -12.14 -2.62 8.85
CA PHE A 124 -12.52 -1.44 8.08
C PHE A 124 -13.93 -1.00 8.38
N VAL A 125 -14.08 0.28 8.67
CA VAL A 125 -15.38 0.90 8.92
C VAL A 125 -15.79 1.66 7.67
N MET A 126 -16.95 1.30 7.11
CA MET A 126 -17.44 1.80 5.83
C MET A 126 -18.85 2.35 5.95
N PRO A 127 -19.18 3.46 5.29
CA PRO A 127 -20.56 3.94 5.23
C PRO A 127 -21.42 3.01 4.35
N ASP A 128 -22.71 2.91 4.66
CA ASP A 128 -23.69 2.02 4.03
C ASP A 128 -23.95 2.29 2.54
N LYS A 129 -23.59 3.49 2.06
CA LYS A 129 -23.68 3.86 0.62
C LYS A 129 -22.66 3.14 -0.28
N MET A 130 -21.71 2.40 0.32
CA MET A 130 -20.69 1.70 -0.45
C MET A 130 -21.24 0.43 -1.09
N SER A 131 -20.74 0.10 -2.30
CA SER A 131 -21.17 -1.09 -3.01
C SER A 131 -20.76 -2.38 -2.29
N ASP A 132 -21.59 -3.41 -2.39
CA ASP A 132 -21.31 -4.74 -1.86
C ASP A 132 -20.01 -5.34 -2.43
N GLU A 133 -19.65 -4.97 -3.65
CA GLU A 133 -18.41 -5.41 -4.30
C GLU A 133 -17.19 -4.98 -3.49
N LYS A 134 -17.16 -3.71 -3.05
CA LYS A 134 -16.06 -3.19 -2.22
C LYS A 134 -15.98 -3.89 -0.86
N VAL A 135 -17.13 -4.18 -0.26
CA VAL A 135 -17.21 -4.93 1.00
C VAL A 135 -16.66 -6.35 0.82
N ARG A 136 -17.13 -7.05 -0.24
CA ARG A 136 -16.66 -8.41 -0.57
C ARG A 136 -15.18 -8.44 -0.88
N PHE A 137 -14.67 -7.46 -1.62
CA PHE A 137 -13.26 -7.33 -1.94
C PHE A 137 -12.39 -7.28 -0.68
N LEU A 138 -12.70 -6.40 0.28
CA LEU A 138 -11.95 -6.29 1.52
C LEU A 138 -12.06 -7.57 2.38
N ARG A 139 -13.23 -8.20 2.42
CA ARG A 139 -13.42 -9.48 3.10
C ARG A 139 -12.62 -10.63 2.49
N ALA A 140 -12.37 -10.59 1.18
CA ALA A 140 -11.54 -11.59 0.51
C ALA A 140 -10.08 -11.59 0.99
N PHE A 141 -9.58 -10.44 1.49
CA PHE A 141 -8.28 -10.34 2.17
C PHE A 141 -8.34 -10.74 3.65
N GLY A 142 -9.47 -11.24 4.15
CA GLY A 142 -9.66 -11.61 5.56
C GLY A 142 -10.02 -10.43 6.48
N ALA A 143 -10.33 -9.26 5.95
CA ALA A 143 -10.69 -8.11 6.77
C ALA A 143 -12.13 -8.22 7.31
N ARG A 144 -12.32 -7.81 8.58
CA ARG A 144 -13.64 -7.53 9.12
C ARG A 144 -14.12 -6.18 8.59
N VAL A 145 -15.33 -6.12 8.04
CA VAL A 145 -15.96 -4.87 7.59
C VAL A 145 -17.16 -4.56 8.47
N VAL A 146 -17.17 -3.34 9.05
CA VAL A 146 -18.24 -2.78 9.86
C VAL A 146 -18.93 -1.70 9.04
N ILE A 147 -20.24 -1.84 8.87
CA ILE A 147 -21.05 -0.88 8.12
C ILE A 147 -21.68 0.11 9.09
N THR A 148 -21.66 1.39 8.73
CA THR A 148 -22.20 2.50 9.50
C THR A 148 -23.10 3.39 8.65
N PRO A 149 -24.05 4.14 9.23
CA PRO A 149 -24.89 5.03 8.45
C PRO A 149 -24.07 6.16 7.81
N THR A 150 -24.46 6.52 6.57
CA THR A 150 -23.87 7.66 5.84
C THR A 150 -24.43 8.99 6.31
N ALA A 151 -25.75 9.04 6.57
CA ALA A 151 -26.50 10.28 6.84
C ALA A 151 -26.41 10.69 8.32
N VAL A 152 -25.18 10.85 8.84
CA VAL A 152 -24.92 11.31 10.22
C VAL A 152 -23.77 12.32 10.20
N ALA A 153 -23.77 13.25 11.16
CA ALA A 153 -22.67 14.20 11.33
C ALA A 153 -21.35 13.47 11.66
N PRO A 154 -20.18 14.02 11.31
CA PRO A 154 -18.89 13.41 11.60
C PRO A 154 -18.68 13.10 13.10
N GLU A 155 -19.23 13.95 13.98
CA GLU A 155 -19.15 13.86 15.44
C GLU A 155 -20.17 12.86 16.04
N ASP A 156 -21.14 12.40 15.26
CA ASP A 156 -22.12 11.40 15.71
C ASP A 156 -21.38 10.10 16.13
N PRO A 157 -21.71 9.51 17.28
CA PRO A 157 -21.13 8.25 17.73
C PRO A 157 -21.26 7.10 16.72
N ARG A 158 -22.23 7.18 15.80
CA ARG A 158 -22.48 6.21 14.73
C ARG A 158 -21.67 6.49 13.46
N SER A 159 -21.02 7.64 13.36
CA SER A 159 -20.19 7.96 12.19
C SER A 159 -19.07 6.95 12.02
N TYR A 160 -18.66 6.71 10.78
CA TYR A 160 -17.59 5.75 10.51
C TYR A 160 -16.26 6.15 11.16
N TYR A 161 -15.99 7.44 11.37
CA TYR A 161 -14.82 7.92 12.11
C TYR A 161 -14.93 7.59 13.62
N SER A 162 -16.07 7.92 14.24
CA SER A 162 -16.31 7.67 15.66
C SER A 162 -16.30 6.17 16.00
N VAL A 163 -16.87 5.36 15.11
CA VAL A 163 -16.87 3.89 15.24
C VAL A 163 -15.45 3.33 15.09
N ALA A 164 -14.66 3.79 14.12
CA ALA A 164 -13.28 3.36 13.97
C ALA A 164 -12.43 3.71 15.20
N ALA A 165 -12.55 4.93 15.71
CA ALA A 165 -11.87 5.37 16.92
C ALA A 165 -12.27 4.55 18.16
N ARG A 166 -13.55 4.20 18.29
CA ARG A 166 -14.06 3.33 19.37
C ARG A 166 -13.46 1.93 19.28
N ILE A 167 -13.44 1.32 18.09
CA ILE A 167 -12.87 -0.02 17.88
C ILE A 167 -11.40 -0.06 18.31
N VAL A 168 -10.62 0.98 17.98
CA VAL A 168 -9.22 1.07 18.42
C VAL A 168 -9.11 1.12 19.95
N ARG A 169 -9.91 1.94 20.62
CA ARG A 169 -9.90 2.02 22.10
C ARG A 169 -10.27 0.70 22.79
N GLU A 170 -11.17 -0.07 22.17
CA GLU A 170 -11.70 -1.33 22.72
C GLU A 170 -10.87 -2.56 22.32
N THR A 171 -9.92 -2.41 21.37
CA THR A 171 -9.12 -3.52 20.86
C THR A 171 -7.66 -3.39 21.30
N PRO A 172 -7.17 -4.25 22.19
CA PRO A 172 -5.75 -4.25 22.55
C PRO A 172 -4.86 -4.52 21.36
N ASN A 173 -3.64 -3.94 21.36
CA ASN A 173 -2.67 -4.04 20.26
C ASN A 173 -3.30 -3.66 18.91
N SER A 174 -3.96 -2.51 18.86
CA SER A 174 -4.54 -1.98 17.63
C SER A 174 -4.05 -0.57 17.34
N ILE A 175 -4.05 -0.21 16.05
CA ILE A 175 -3.76 1.15 15.57
C ILE A 175 -4.89 1.64 14.66
N LEU A 176 -5.12 2.95 14.66
CA LEU A 176 -5.84 3.64 13.60
C LEU A 176 -4.82 4.00 12.51
N ALA A 177 -5.02 3.53 11.30
CA ALA A 177 -4.11 3.86 10.19
C ALA A 177 -4.15 5.35 9.85
N ASN A 178 -5.35 5.98 9.93
CA ASN A 178 -5.58 7.43 9.84
C ASN A 178 -4.89 8.07 8.62
N GLN A 179 -5.16 7.55 7.43
CA GLN A 179 -4.43 7.89 6.21
C GLN A 179 -4.32 9.40 5.91
N TYR A 180 -5.32 10.20 6.31
CA TYR A 180 -5.32 11.64 6.02
C TYR A 180 -4.36 12.46 6.88
N HIS A 181 -4.06 12.00 8.08
CA HIS A 181 -3.21 12.70 9.05
C HIS A 181 -1.93 11.95 9.40
N ASN A 182 -1.77 10.72 8.89
CA ASN A 182 -0.60 9.89 9.17
C ASN A 182 0.61 10.36 8.34
N PRO A 183 1.73 10.77 8.98
CA PRO A 183 2.92 11.23 8.27
C PRO A 183 3.58 10.15 7.40
N ALA A 184 3.30 8.87 7.66
CA ALA A 184 3.77 7.78 6.81
C ALA A 184 3.18 7.82 5.39
N ASN A 185 2.01 8.49 5.19
CA ASN A 185 1.43 8.68 3.87
C ASN A 185 2.30 9.58 2.97
N PRO A 186 2.55 10.87 3.28
CA PRO A 186 3.44 11.69 2.45
C PRO A 186 4.86 11.11 2.40
N SER A 187 5.34 10.51 3.49
CA SER A 187 6.66 9.88 3.54
C SER A 187 6.81 8.76 2.51
N ALA A 188 5.78 7.95 2.25
CA ALA A 188 5.80 6.92 1.22
C ALA A 188 6.08 7.50 -0.17
N HIS A 189 5.50 8.65 -0.48
CA HIS A 189 5.70 9.30 -1.77
C HIS A 189 7.06 10.01 -1.86
N TYR A 190 7.48 10.66 -0.78
CA TYR A 190 8.78 11.33 -0.71
C TYR A 190 9.95 10.34 -0.85
N ARG A 191 9.84 9.18 -0.22
CA ARG A 191 10.91 8.17 -0.19
C ARG A 191 10.94 7.25 -1.42
N PHE A 192 9.80 7.05 -2.09
CA PHE A 192 9.69 6.08 -3.16
C PHE A 192 9.12 6.67 -4.45
N THR A 193 7.91 7.21 -4.47
CA THR A 193 7.24 7.64 -5.70
C THR A 193 8.00 8.79 -6.38
N GLY A 194 8.46 9.77 -5.61
CA GLY A 194 9.24 10.89 -6.12
C GLY A 194 10.57 10.46 -6.76
N PRO A 195 11.42 9.71 -6.03
CA PRO A 195 12.65 9.16 -6.59
C PRO A 195 12.43 8.28 -7.84
N GLU A 196 11.40 7.43 -7.86
CA GLU A 196 11.08 6.64 -9.06
C GLU A 196 10.78 7.53 -10.29
N ILE A 197 10.00 8.59 -10.11
CA ILE A 197 9.70 9.54 -11.19
C ILE A 197 10.98 10.22 -11.64
N TRP A 198 11.80 10.69 -10.70
CA TRP A 198 13.08 11.34 -10.99
C TRP A 198 14.00 10.46 -11.83
N GLU A 199 14.19 9.20 -11.43
CA GLU A 199 15.00 8.23 -12.18
C GLU A 199 14.42 7.94 -13.57
N GLN A 200 13.10 7.76 -13.67
CA GLN A 200 12.41 7.43 -14.92
C GLN A 200 12.40 8.60 -15.92
N THR A 201 12.61 9.82 -15.48
CA THR A 201 12.69 11.02 -16.32
C THR A 201 14.11 11.51 -16.55
N SER A 202 15.10 10.87 -15.93
CA SER A 202 16.51 11.30 -15.98
C SER A 202 16.73 12.69 -15.34
N GLY A 203 15.96 13.04 -14.33
CA GLY A 203 16.04 14.29 -13.61
C GLY A 203 14.99 15.30 -13.99
#